data_77bca2d4c9b6205314e3ddfb03632346
#
_entry.id   77bca2d4c9b6205314e3ddfb03632346
#
_cell.length_a   1.000
_cell.length_b   1.000
_cell.length_c   1.000
_cell.angle_alpha   90.00
_cell.angle_beta   90.00
_cell.angle_gamma   90.00
#
_symmetry.space_group_name_H-M   'P 1'
#
loop_
_entity.id
_entity.type
_entity.pdbx_description
1 polymer ?
#
loop_
_entity_poly.entity_id
_entity_poly.type
_entity_poly.pdbx_seq_one_letter_code
_entity_poly.pdbx_strand_id
1 'polypeptide(L)'
;MDIRDEIALVTGANRGIGLAFVTELRRRGVKKVYAAARRPETLPELPGVVPLELDVTDAASVARAASTAADTTLLVNNAGVSTFARLTDGPEEDIRREMETNYFGPLRTVRAFAPVLAAVGGGAVLNVLSVMAWMAYEHSNSYGASKAAAWALTNGVRYELAGQGTQVTALAMASVDTDMMAGIEDEKSAPEAIVRAALDGLEAGALEVLADERTARWKARLGEDPALLCPRLAAARPVAGAA
;
A
#
# COMPACT_ATOMS: atom_id res chain seq x y z
N MET A 1 -10.90 -14.35 -7.02
CA MET A 1 -11.50 -14.83 -5.76
C MET A 1 -12.88 -14.19 -5.58
N ASP A 2 -13.82 -14.80 -4.85
CA ASP A 2 -15.07 -14.12 -4.46
C ASP A 2 -14.84 -13.47 -3.09
N ILE A 3 -14.85 -12.14 -3.03
CA ILE A 3 -14.49 -11.39 -1.83
C ILE A 3 -15.51 -11.56 -0.68
N ARG A 4 -16.74 -11.98 -0.98
CA ARG A 4 -17.82 -12.15 0.02
C ARG A 4 -17.53 -13.23 1.05
N ASP A 5 -16.79 -14.26 0.65
CA ASP A 5 -16.43 -15.38 1.53
C ASP A 5 -15.19 -15.10 2.38
N GLU A 6 -14.54 -13.94 2.16
CA GLU A 6 -13.27 -13.63 2.77
C GLU A 6 -13.42 -13.06 4.19
N ILE A 7 -12.34 -13.24 4.95
CA ILE A 7 -12.09 -12.57 6.23
C ILE A 7 -10.89 -11.66 6.01
N ALA A 8 -11.15 -10.36 5.98
CA ALA A 8 -10.12 -9.38 5.66
C ALA A 8 -9.47 -8.80 6.93
N LEU A 9 -8.16 -8.54 6.86
CA LEU A 9 -7.45 -7.68 7.80
C LEU A 9 -6.89 -6.47 7.05
N VAL A 10 -7.22 -5.26 7.52
CA VAL A 10 -6.76 -3.99 6.93
C VAL A 10 -5.88 -3.26 7.93
N THR A 11 -4.61 -3.02 7.59
CA THR A 11 -3.71 -2.24 8.45
C THR A 11 -3.88 -0.73 8.21
N GLY A 12 -3.78 0.09 9.27
CA GLY A 12 -3.99 1.54 9.17
C GLY A 12 -5.43 1.91 8.82
N ALA A 13 -6.40 1.19 9.37
CA ALA A 13 -7.81 1.20 9.00
C ALA A 13 -8.64 2.37 9.55
N ASN A 14 -8.07 3.23 10.38
CA ASN A 14 -8.83 4.23 11.14
C ASN A 14 -9.11 5.53 10.36
N ARG A 15 -8.55 5.72 9.17
CA ARG A 15 -8.76 6.91 8.33
C ARG A 15 -8.36 6.68 6.87
N GLY A 16 -8.65 7.64 6.01
CA GLY A 16 -8.19 7.68 4.62
C GLY A 16 -8.53 6.41 3.84
N ILE A 17 -7.56 5.92 3.06
CA ILE A 17 -7.71 4.73 2.22
C ILE A 17 -8.03 3.48 3.06
N GLY A 18 -7.43 3.34 4.24
CA GLY A 18 -7.69 2.19 5.12
C GLY A 18 -9.13 2.12 5.58
N LEU A 19 -9.72 3.24 5.99
CA LEU A 19 -11.13 3.31 6.35
C LEU A 19 -12.04 3.08 5.14
N ALA A 20 -11.66 3.60 3.98
CA ALA A 20 -12.40 3.34 2.73
C ALA A 20 -12.38 1.84 2.37
N PHE A 21 -11.24 1.13 2.59
CA PHE A 21 -11.20 -0.34 2.45
C PHE A 21 -12.18 -1.03 3.39
N VAL A 22 -12.18 -0.70 4.68
CA VAL A 22 -13.11 -1.30 5.65
C VAL A 22 -14.56 -1.11 5.21
N THR A 23 -14.92 0.11 4.82
CA THR A 23 -16.28 0.46 4.40
C THR A 23 -16.69 -0.29 3.12
N GLU A 24 -15.83 -0.32 2.10
CA GLU A 24 -16.14 -0.97 0.83
C GLU A 24 -16.17 -2.50 0.95
N LEU A 25 -15.27 -3.10 1.74
CA LEU A 25 -15.29 -4.53 2.04
C LEU A 25 -16.62 -4.93 2.70
N ARG A 26 -17.09 -4.15 3.68
CA ARG A 26 -18.41 -4.39 4.30
C ARG A 26 -19.56 -4.19 3.31
N ARG A 27 -19.51 -3.17 2.45
CA ARG A 27 -20.51 -2.93 1.40
C ARG A 27 -20.59 -4.09 0.41
N ARG A 28 -19.47 -4.74 0.08
CA ARG A 28 -19.38 -5.93 -0.79
C ARG A 28 -19.82 -7.22 -0.09
N GLY A 29 -20.11 -7.17 1.21
CA GLY A 29 -20.60 -8.33 1.96
C GLY A 29 -19.50 -9.26 2.46
N VAL A 30 -18.25 -8.77 2.57
CA VAL A 30 -17.14 -9.53 3.19
C VAL A 30 -17.55 -10.03 4.57
N LYS A 31 -17.29 -11.27 4.87
CA LYS A 31 -17.80 -11.99 6.05
C LYS A 31 -17.40 -11.31 7.37
N LYS A 32 -16.14 -10.92 7.47
CA LYS A 32 -15.59 -10.21 8.63
C LYS A 32 -14.43 -9.31 8.21
N VAL A 33 -14.29 -8.15 8.85
CA VAL A 33 -13.14 -7.27 8.65
C VAL A 33 -12.46 -6.98 9.98
N TYR A 34 -11.22 -7.40 10.15
CA TYR A 34 -10.34 -6.91 11.19
C TYR A 34 -9.81 -5.53 10.77
N ALA A 35 -10.33 -4.49 11.39
CA ALA A 35 -9.84 -3.13 11.19
C ALA A 35 -8.68 -2.88 12.16
N ALA A 36 -7.45 -2.81 11.64
CA ALA A 36 -6.28 -2.75 12.47
C ALA A 36 -5.68 -1.34 12.52
N ALA A 37 -5.45 -0.83 13.73
CA ALA A 37 -4.83 0.46 13.99
C ALA A 37 -4.03 0.42 15.31
N ARG A 38 -3.08 1.35 15.48
CA ARG A 38 -2.31 1.49 16.72
C ARG A 38 -3.18 1.88 17.92
N ARG A 39 -4.31 2.53 17.66
CA ARG A 39 -5.32 2.94 18.64
C ARG A 39 -6.68 2.48 18.14
N PRO A 40 -7.12 1.27 18.49
CA PRO A 40 -8.35 0.68 17.98
C PRO A 40 -9.61 1.48 18.40
N GLU A 41 -9.56 2.23 19.48
CA GLU A 41 -10.63 3.14 19.90
C GLU A 41 -10.92 4.29 18.93
N THR A 42 -10.03 4.53 17.95
CA THR A 42 -10.23 5.52 16.88
C THR A 42 -10.99 4.97 15.68
N LEU A 43 -11.30 3.69 15.68
CA LEU A 43 -12.02 3.02 14.59
C LEU A 43 -13.53 3.26 14.74
N PRO A 44 -14.26 3.41 13.63
CA PRO A 44 -15.72 3.52 13.70
C PRO A 44 -16.35 2.17 14.08
N GLU A 45 -17.40 2.23 14.87
CA GLU A 45 -18.24 1.05 15.15
C GLU A 45 -19.10 0.73 13.91
N LEU A 46 -18.79 -0.38 13.26
CA LEU A 46 -19.51 -0.87 12.08
C LEU A 46 -19.85 -2.36 12.25
N PRO A 47 -21.06 -2.81 11.87
CA PRO A 47 -21.43 -4.22 11.93
C PRO A 47 -20.47 -5.10 11.14
N GLY A 48 -19.97 -6.18 11.76
CA GLY A 48 -19.04 -7.12 11.14
C GLY A 48 -17.60 -6.60 11.00
N VAL A 49 -17.28 -5.48 11.66
CA VAL A 49 -15.92 -4.97 11.82
C VAL A 49 -15.44 -5.28 13.24
N VAL A 50 -14.26 -5.86 13.34
CA VAL A 50 -13.60 -6.18 14.60
C VAL A 50 -12.40 -5.26 14.76
N PRO A 51 -12.40 -4.33 15.71
CA PRO A 51 -11.24 -3.50 16.01
C PRO A 51 -10.07 -4.36 16.48
N LEU A 52 -8.87 -4.09 15.97
CA LEU A 52 -7.65 -4.82 16.29
C LEU A 52 -6.49 -3.85 16.55
N GLU A 53 -5.81 -4.01 17.70
CA GLU A 53 -4.59 -3.25 17.96
C GLU A 53 -3.44 -3.82 17.10
N LEU A 54 -2.83 -2.95 16.28
CA LEU A 54 -1.69 -3.31 15.45
C LEU A 54 -0.80 -2.11 15.18
N ASP A 55 0.44 -2.19 15.64
CA ASP A 55 1.55 -1.36 15.17
C ASP A 55 2.44 -2.21 14.26
N VAL A 56 2.46 -1.89 12.97
CA VAL A 56 3.26 -2.62 11.96
C VAL A 56 4.77 -2.46 12.16
N THR A 57 5.19 -1.48 12.97
CA THR A 57 6.60 -1.26 13.32
C THR A 57 7.06 -2.10 14.52
N ASP A 58 6.12 -2.67 15.28
CA ASP A 58 6.40 -3.56 16.41
C ASP A 58 6.14 -5.04 16.06
N ALA A 59 7.20 -5.84 16.02
CA ALA A 59 7.12 -7.27 15.71
C ALA A 59 6.25 -8.06 16.69
N ALA A 60 6.23 -7.69 17.97
CA ALA A 60 5.39 -8.33 18.98
C ALA A 60 3.91 -7.98 18.76
N SER A 61 3.59 -6.74 18.41
CA SER A 61 2.24 -6.33 18.04
C SER A 61 1.74 -7.10 16.83
N VAL A 62 2.58 -7.23 15.78
CA VAL A 62 2.23 -8.01 14.57
C VAL A 62 1.98 -9.48 14.91
N ALA A 63 2.81 -10.10 15.75
CA ALA A 63 2.63 -11.49 16.15
C ALA A 63 1.33 -11.71 16.95
N ARG A 64 0.99 -10.81 17.87
CA ARG A 64 -0.29 -10.84 18.60
C ARG A 64 -1.49 -10.70 17.65
N ALA A 65 -1.40 -9.76 16.70
CA ALA A 65 -2.46 -9.57 15.69
C ALA A 65 -2.67 -10.83 14.82
N ALA A 66 -1.60 -11.48 14.37
CA ALA A 66 -1.69 -12.72 13.60
C ALA A 66 -2.31 -13.87 14.40
N SER A 67 -2.00 -13.96 15.70
CA SER A 67 -2.62 -14.96 16.59
C SER A 67 -4.12 -14.68 16.81
N THR A 68 -4.51 -13.40 16.95
CA THR A 68 -5.91 -13.00 17.16
C THR A 68 -6.75 -13.16 15.90
N ALA A 69 -6.19 -12.84 14.74
CA ALA A 69 -6.84 -12.88 13.44
C ALA A 69 -6.38 -14.10 12.62
N ALA A 70 -6.27 -15.26 13.25
CA ALA A 70 -5.77 -16.51 12.66
C ALA A 70 -6.69 -17.12 11.59
N ASP A 71 -7.87 -16.56 11.38
CA ASP A 71 -8.81 -16.90 10.32
C ASP A 71 -8.78 -15.94 9.11
N THR A 72 -7.79 -15.05 9.05
CA THR A 72 -7.64 -14.09 7.95
C THR A 72 -7.36 -14.81 6.63
N THR A 73 -8.12 -14.46 5.59
CA THR A 73 -7.96 -14.95 4.22
C THR A 73 -7.54 -13.85 3.24
N LEU A 74 -7.71 -12.57 3.62
CA LEU A 74 -7.27 -11.40 2.85
C LEU A 74 -6.50 -10.43 3.75
N LEU A 75 -5.21 -10.24 3.49
CA LEU A 75 -4.38 -9.26 4.15
C LEU A 75 -4.23 -7.99 3.29
N VAL A 76 -4.68 -6.83 3.77
CA VAL A 76 -4.48 -5.52 3.14
C VAL A 76 -3.43 -4.72 3.91
N ASN A 77 -2.22 -4.63 3.36
CA ASN A 77 -1.14 -3.80 3.87
C ASN A 77 -1.31 -2.36 3.37
N ASN A 78 -2.07 -1.57 4.13
CA ASN A 78 -2.35 -0.17 3.81
C ASN A 78 -1.60 0.81 4.73
N ALA A 79 -1.23 0.43 5.95
CA ALA A 79 -0.52 1.31 6.87
C ALA A 79 0.72 1.93 6.21
N GLY A 80 0.82 3.26 6.29
CA GLY A 80 1.92 3.99 5.67
C GLY A 80 2.05 5.40 6.23
N VAL A 81 3.23 5.98 6.06
CA VAL A 81 3.56 7.36 6.44
C VAL A 81 4.34 8.04 5.34
N SER A 82 4.16 9.36 5.21
CA SER A 82 5.06 10.24 4.46
C SER A 82 5.49 11.38 5.38
N THR A 83 6.77 11.62 5.43
CA THR A 83 7.39 12.72 6.21
C THR A 83 7.73 13.91 5.33
N PHE A 84 7.59 13.73 4.00
CA PHE A 84 8.01 14.69 3.00
C PHE A 84 9.51 15.02 3.06
N ALA A 85 10.33 14.13 3.60
CA ALA A 85 11.76 14.33 3.71
C ALA A 85 12.43 14.26 2.33
N ARG A 86 13.46 15.11 2.15
CA ARG A 86 14.36 15.06 1.00
C ARG A 86 15.48 14.08 1.29
N LEU A 87 16.00 13.40 0.27
CA LEU A 87 17.09 12.43 0.43
C LEU A 87 18.44 13.10 0.72
N THR A 88 18.62 14.35 0.30
CA THR A 88 19.92 15.02 0.34
C THR A 88 20.18 15.80 1.63
N ASP A 89 19.13 16.22 2.33
CA ASP A 89 19.21 17.14 3.47
C ASP A 89 18.05 16.98 4.48
N GLY A 90 17.14 16.01 4.26
CA GLY A 90 16.07 15.69 5.22
C GLY A 90 16.60 14.93 6.43
N PRO A 91 15.89 14.98 7.58
CA PRO A 91 16.28 14.23 8.78
C PRO A 91 16.35 12.73 8.51
N GLU A 92 17.44 12.06 8.87
CA GLU A 92 17.62 10.63 8.63
C GLU A 92 16.60 9.79 9.42
N GLU A 93 16.18 10.23 10.59
CA GLU A 93 15.13 9.57 11.38
C GLU A 93 13.78 9.55 10.65
N ASP A 94 13.46 10.57 9.87
CA ASP A 94 12.24 10.60 9.06
C ASP A 94 12.32 9.61 7.90
N ILE A 95 13.47 9.55 7.23
CA ILE A 95 13.72 8.56 6.16
C ILE A 95 13.61 7.13 6.72
N ARG A 96 14.22 6.88 7.89
CA ARG A 96 14.15 5.59 8.59
C ARG A 96 12.72 5.23 9.00
N ARG A 97 11.94 6.21 9.47
CA ARG A 97 10.53 6.02 9.85
C ARG A 97 9.66 5.61 8.66
N GLU A 98 9.90 6.21 7.48
CA GLU A 98 9.21 5.81 6.24
C GLU A 98 9.58 4.37 5.83
N MET A 99 10.87 4.01 5.85
CA MET A 99 11.31 2.64 5.57
C MET A 99 10.73 1.64 6.57
N GLU A 100 10.76 1.98 7.86
CA GLU A 100 10.26 1.13 8.93
C GLU A 100 8.76 0.84 8.78
N THR A 101 7.98 1.86 8.42
CA THR A 101 6.53 1.71 8.28
C THR A 101 6.15 1.12 6.92
N ASN A 102 6.72 1.67 5.82
CA ASN A 102 6.22 1.39 4.47
C ASN A 102 6.82 0.13 3.83
N TYR A 103 8.00 -0.31 4.31
CA TYR A 103 8.69 -1.51 3.84
C TYR A 103 8.73 -2.61 4.90
N PHE A 104 9.33 -2.35 6.07
CA PHE A 104 9.45 -3.37 7.12
C PHE A 104 8.10 -3.71 7.73
N GLY A 105 7.15 -2.78 7.79
CA GLY A 105 5.77 -3.05 8.21
C GLY A 105 5.12 -4.14 7.37
N PRO A 106 4.94 -3.95 6.05
CA PRO A 106 4.43 -4.99 5.15
C PRO A 106 5.25 -6.30 5.18
N LEU A 107 6.57 -6.22 5.29
CA LEU A 107 7.41 -7.42 5.44
C LEU A 107 7.04 -8.23 6.68
N ARG A 108 6.89 -7.57 7.85
CA ARG A 108 6.51 -8.24 9.11
C ARG A 108 5.12 -8.83 9.03
N THR A 109 4.15 -8.08 8.53
CA THR A 109 2.76 -8.56 8.41
C THR A 109 2.67 -9.75 7.46
N VAL A 110 3.31 -9.70 6.28
CA VAL A 110 3.35 -10.82 5.36
C VAL A 110 3.99 -12.04 6.01
N ARG A 111 5.14 -11.90 6.68
CA ARG A 111 5.80 -13.03 7.36
C ARG A 111 4.95 -13.66 8.46
N ALA A 112 4.19 -12.85 9.20
CA ALA A 112 3.32 -13.34 10.26
C ALA A 112 2.04 -14.00 9.71
N PHE A 113 1.49 -13.48 8.60
CA PHE A 113 0.25 -13.96 8.04
C PHE A 113 0.42 -15.01 6.91
N ALA A 114 1.61 -15.18 6.34
CA ALA A 114 1.85 -16.21 5.33
C ALA A 114 1.48 -17.63 5.81
N PRO A 115 1.83 -18.06 7.04
CA PRO A 115 1.37 -19.34 7.59
C PRO A 115 -0.15 -19.38 7.81
N VAL A 116 -0.77 -18.27 8.21
CA VAL A 116 -2.23 -18.15 8.39
C VAL A 116 -2.94 -18.36 7.06
N LEU A 117 -2.49 -17.66 6.01
CA LEU A 117 -3.02 -17.79 4.66
C LEU A 117 -2.81 -19.21 4.10
N ALA A 118 -1.65 -19.83 4.33
CA ALA A 118 -1.40 -21.21 3.91
C ALA A 118 -2.39 -22.18 4.57
N ALA A 119 -2.69 -21.99 5.86
CA ALA A 119 -3.61 -22.85 6.62
C ALA A 119 -5.07 -22.79 6.11
N VAL A 120 -5.46 -21.70 5.47
CA VAL A 120 -6.80 -21.52 4.87
C VAL A 120 -6.83 -21.79 3.36
N GLY A 121 -5.73 -22.30 2.79
CA GLY A 121 -5.67 -22.70 1.37
C GLY A 121 -5.13 -21.65 0.42
N GLY A 122 -4.43 -20.63 0.93
CA GLY A 122 -3.70 -19.60 0.14
C GLY A 122 -4.17 -18.18 0.38
N GLY A 123 -5.43 -17.85 0.11
CA GLY A 123 -5.98 -16.51 0.30
C GLY A 123 -5.30 -15.43 -0.54
N ALA A 124 -5.27 -14.17 -0.05
CA ALA A 124 -4.68 -13.06 -0.78
C ALA A 124 -3.95 -12.04 0.11
N VAL A 125 -2.97 -11.37 -0.50
CA VAL A 125 -2.29 -10.18 0.03
C VAL A 125 -2.45 -9.02 -0.97
N LEU A 126 -2.88 -7.87 -0.48
CA LEU A 126 -2.92 -6.63 -1.24
C LEU A 126 -1.98 -5.61 -0.57
N ASN A 127 -0.96 -5.16 -1.29
CA ASN A 127 -0.02 -4.16 -0.82
C ASN A 127 -0.32 -2.79 -1.44
N VAL A 128 -0.58 -1.79 -0.61
CA VAL A 128 -0.84 -0.41 -1.02
C VAL A 128 0.48 0.31 -1.27
N LEU A 129 0.74 0.60 -2.54
CA LEU A 129 1.93 1.27 -3.03
C LEU A 129 1.64 2.74 -3.40
N SER A 130 2.41 3.30 -4.31
CA SER A 130 2.25 4.64 -4.86
C SER A 130 2.95 4.73 -6.22
N VAL A 131 2.50 5.64 -7.06
CA VAL A 131 3.23 6.07 -8.26
C VAL A 131 4.65 6.54 -7.93
N MET A 132 4.86 7.03 -6.71
CA MET A 132 6.17 7.43 -6.18
C MET A 132 7.18 6.27 -6.08
N ALA A 133 6.73 5.01 -6.20
CA ALA A 133 7.64 3.86 -6.33
C ALA A 133 8.50 3.93 -7.61
N TRP A 134 8.08 4.73 -8.59
CA TRP A 134 8.69 4.78 -9.92
C TRP A 134 9.08 6.19 -10.37
N MET A 135 8.58 7.22 -9.71
CA MET A 135 8.87 8.61 -10.08
C MET A 135 9.53 9.37 -8.94
N ALA A 136 10.38 10.32 -9.29
CA ALA A 136 10.92 11.29 -8.35
C ALA A 136 10.02 12.53 -8.29
N TYR A 137 9.82 13.07 -7.09
CA TYR A 137 9.08 14.30 -6.85
C TYR A 137 9.89 15.24 -5.92
N GLU A 138 9.62 16.54 -5.99
CA GLU A 138 10.49 17.56 -5.39
C GLU A 138 10.72 17.41 -3.87
N HIS A 139 9.68 16.99 -3.13
CA HIS A 139 9.66 17.05 -1.67
C HIS A 139 9.29 15.74 -0.98
N SER A 140 9.48 14.59 -1.61
CA SER A 140 9.03 13.32 -1.01
C SER A 140 9.79 12.11 -1.54
N ASN A 141 11.07 12.28 -1.89
CA ASN A 141 11.82 11.19 -2.52
C ASN A 141 12.20 10.08 -1.53
N SER A 142 12.26 10.35 -0.23
CA SER A 142 12.45 9.32 0.79
C SER A 142 11.23 8.40 0.87
N TYR A 143 10.02 8.98 0.82
CA TYR A 143 8.78 8.20 0.68
C TYR A 143 8.80 7.36 -0.61
N GLY A 144 9.19 7.96 -1.74
CA GLY A 144 9.36 7.25 -3.01
C GLY A 144 10.30 6.06 -2.89
N ALA A 145 11.45 6.22 -2.26
CA ALA A 145 12.40 5.13 -2.00
C ALA A 145 11.76 4.00 -1.17
N SER A 146 10.99 4.34 -0.11
CA SER A 146 10.30 3.35 0.72
C SER A 146 9.23 2.59 -0.07
N LYS A 147 8.49 3.27 -0.98
CA LYS A 147 7.46 2.65 -1.84
C LYS A 147 8.08 1.84 -2.98
N ALA A 148 9.26 2.22 -3.49
CA ALA A 148 10.03 1.40 -4.43
C ALA A 148 10.50 0.09 -3.77
N ALA A 149 11.01 0.17 -2.54
CA ALA A 149 11.35 -1.01 -1.76
C ALA A 149 10.12 -1.92 -1.51
N ALA A 150 8.96 -1.34 -1.17
CA ALA A 150 7.72 -2.08 -0.98
C ALA A 150 7.20 -2.71 -2.30
N TRP A 151 7.42 -2.07 -3.44
CA TRP A 151 7.10 -2.65 -4.75
C TRP A 151 7.99 -3.86 -5.05
N ALA A 152 9.30 -3.75 -4.80
CA ALA A 152 10.22 -4.87 -4.94
C ALA A 152 9.86 -6.03 -3.98
N LEU A 153 9.55 -5.72 -2.72
CA LEU A 153 9.03 -6.68 -1.73
C LEU A 153 7.79 -7.41 -2.27
N THR A 154 6.82 -6.67 -2.83
CA THR A 154 5.57 -7.24 -3.34
C THR A 154 5.84 -8.27 -4.45
N ASN A 155 6.79 -7.98 -5.34
CA ASN A 155 7.18 -8.92 -6.39
C ASN A 155 7.88 -10.17 -5.82
N GLY A 156 8.78 -10.01 -4.84
CA GLY A 156 9.44 -11.13 -4.17
C GLY A 156 8.45 -12.02 -3.42
N VAL A 157 7.57 -11.43 -2.63
CA VAL A 157 6.52 -12.13 -1.88
C VAL A 157 5.57 -12.90 -2.82
N ARG A 158 5.20 -12.30 -3.95
CA ARG A 158 4.37 -12.96 -4.97
C ARG A 158 5.03 -14.25 -5.48
N TYR A 159 6.33 -14.21 -5.74
CA TYR A 159 7.08 -15.39 -6.16
C TYR A 159 7.16 -16.45 -5.04
N GLU A 160 7.48 -16.03 -3.82
CA GLU A 160 7.66 -16.93 -2.69
C GLU A 160 6.36 -17.62 -2.24
N LEU A 161 5.23 -16.91 -2.28
CA LEU A 161 3.93 -17.44 -1.85
C LEU A 161 3.13 -18.13 -2.96
N ALA A 162 3.63 -18.17 -4.20
CA ALA A 162 2.96 -18.80 -5.32
C ALA A 162 2.69 -20.30 -5.07
N GLY A 163 3.65 -21.00 -4.44
CA GLY A 163 3.55 -22.43 -4.15
C GLY A 163 2.46 -22.79 -3.14
N GLN A 164 2.02 -21.85 -2.29
CA GLN A 164 0.90 -22.05 -1.35
C GLN A 164 -0.45 -21.54 -1.89
N GLY A 165 -0.48 -21.03 -3.14
CA GLY A 165 -1.70 -20.53 -3.77
C GLY A 165 -2.14 -19.14 -3.29
N THR A 166 -1.27 -18.36 -2.63
CA THR A 166 -1.60 -17.00 -2.19
C THR A 166 -1.49 -16.02 -3.36
N GLN A 167 -2.58 -15.35 -3.68
CA GLN A 167 -2.59 -14.24 -4.62
C GLN A 167 -1.92 -13.00 -4.00
N VAL A 168 -0.99 -12.36 -4.69
CA VAL A 168 -0.35 -11.12 -4.22
C VAL A 168 -0.54 -10.02 -5.24
N THR A 169 -1.33 -9.00 -4.86
CA THR A 169 -1.70 -7.87 -5.70
C THR A 169 -1.01 -6.59 -5.22
N ALA A 170 -0.37 -5.89 -6.15
CA ALA A 170 0.14 -4.53 -5.94
C ALA A 170 -0.95 -3.52 -6.30
N LEU A 171 -1.30 -2.60 -5.42
CA LEU A 171 -2.15 -1.45 -5.71
C LEU A 171 -1.30 -0.19 -5.78
N ALA A 172 -1.21 0.45 -6.93
CA ALA A 172 -0.53 1.73 -7.10
C ALA A 172 -1.51 2.84 -7.48
N MET A 173 -1.32 4.03 -6.89
CA MET A 173 -2.11 5.21 -7.16
C MET A 173 -1.27 6.48 -7.09
N ALA A 174 -1.78 7.55 -7.68
CA ALA A 174 -1.27 8.91 -7.52
C ALA A 174 -1.84 9.56 -6.24
N SER A 175 -2.10 10.87 -6.25
CA SER A 175 -2.60 11.61 -5.10
C SER A 175 -4.03 11.23 -4.77
N VAL A 176 -4.30 10.96 -3.49
CA VAL A 176 -5.62 10.59 -2.97
C VAL A 176 -6.03 11.59 -1.90
N ASP A 177 -7.30 12.01 -1.91
CA ASP A 177 -7.83 12.96 -0.95
C ASP A 177 -7.92 12.35 0.45
N THR A 178 -6.88 12.59 1.23
CA THR A 178 -6.70 12.08 2.60
C THR A 178 -5.94 13.10 3.43
N ASP A 179 -5.93 12.92 4.75
CA ASP A 179 -5.16 13.76 5.67
C ASP A 179 -3.66 13.82 5.30
N MET A 180 -3.11 12.75 4.73
CA MET A 180 -1.70 12.70 4.29
C MET A 180 -1.41 13.74 3.20
N MET A 181 -2.42 14.07 2.39
CA MET A 181 -2.32 15.04 1.29
C MET A 181 -2.97 16.39 1.63
N ALA A 182 -3.27 16.63 2.92
CA ALA A 182 -3.82 17.91 3.36
C ALA A 182 -2.83 19.05 3.08
N GLY A 183 -3.32 20.15 2.51
CA GLY A 183 -2.49 21.31 2.16
C GLY A 183 -1.62 21.14 0.88
N ILE A 184 -1.65 19.99 0.24
CA ILE A 184 -0.99 19.79 -1.06
C ILE A 184 -2.01 20.10 -2.16
N GLU A 185 -1.67 21.06 -3.02
CA GLU A 185 -2.44 21.40 -4.23
C GLU A 185 -2.06 20.42 -5.35
N ASP A 186 -2.89 19.41 -5.56
CA ASP A 186 -2.78 18.42 -6.64
C ASP A 186 -4.16 17.89 -7.00
N GLU A 187 -4.33 17.38 -8.21
CA GLU A 187 -5.52 16.60 -8.56
C GLU A 187 -5.54 15.30 -7.75
N LYS A 188 -6.59 15.12 -6.95
CA LYS A 188 -6.71 14.00 -6.01
C LYS A 188 -7.89 13.11 -6.37
N SER A 189 -7.65 11.81 -6.38
CA SER A 189 -8.71 10.82 -6.49
C SER A 189 -9.45 10.65 -5.15
N ALA A 190 -10.74 10.33 -5.19
CA ALA A 190 -11.48 9.96 -3.98
C ALA A 190 -10.99 8.59 -3.46
N PRO A 191 -10.80 8.41 -2.14
CA PRO A 191 -10.38 7.12 -1.55
C PRO A 191 -11.25 5.94 -1.98
N GLU A 192 -12.56 6.16 -2.09
CA GLU A 192 -13.53 5.14 -2.48
C GLU A 192 -13.34 4.67 -3.93
N ALA A 193 -12.91 5.55 -4.84
CA ALA A 193 -12.63 5.19 -6.23
C ALA A 193 -11.41 4.28 -6.31
N ILE A 194 -10.35 4.63 -5.58
CA ILE A 194 -9.12 3.84 -5.48
C ILE A 194 -9.40 2.45 -4.92
N VAL A 195 -10.18 2.37 -3.84
CA VAL A 195 -10.51 1.10 -3.18
C VAL A 195 -11.39 0.23 -4.07
N ARG A 196 -12.37 0.81 -4.78
CA ARG A 196 -13.17 0.03 -5.75
C ARG A 196 -12.30 -0.58 -6.83
N ALA A 197 -11.41 0.20 -7.45
CA ALA A 197 -10.47 -0.31 -8.45
C ALA A 197 -9.57 -1.42 -7.89
N ALA A 198 -9.09 -1.25 -6.66
CA ALA A 198 -8.26 -2.24 -5.98
C ALA A 198 -8.96 -3.58 -5.79
N LEU A 199 -10.19 -3.55 -5.29
CA LEU A 199 -10.97 -4.75 -5.01
C LEU A 199 -11.49 -5.40 -6.30
N ASP A 200 -11.88 -4.63 -7.32
CA ASP A 200 -12.25 -5.15 -8.64
C ASP A 200 -11.07 -5.90 -9.29
N GLY A 201 -9.87 -5.31 -9.22
CA GLY A 201 -8.66 -5.96 -9.71
C GLY A 201 -8.28 -7.22 -8.91
N LEU A 202 -8.43 -7.18 -7.59
CA LEU A 202 -8.18 -8.33 -6.72
C LEU A 202 -9.12 -9.50 -7.07
N GLU A 203 -10.42 -9.24 -7.23
CA GLU A 203 -11.43 -10.23 -7.62
C GLU A 203 -11.15 -10.80 -9.01
N ALA A 204 -10.66 -9.98 -9.94
CA ALA A 204 -10.24 -10.39 -11.27
C ALA A 204 -8.91 -11.17 -11.31
N GLY A 205 -8.22 -11.34 -10.18
CA GLY A 205 -6.92 -12.02 -10.12
C GLY A 205 -5.75 -11.17 -10.63
N ALA A 206 -5.90 -9.85 -10.70
CA ALA A 206 -4.85 -8.96 -11.17
C ALA A 206 -3.63 -8.97 -10.21
N LEU A 207 -2.44 -9.07 -10.79
CA LEU A 207 -1.19 -9.00 -10.02
C LEU A 207 -0.81 -7.55 -9.69
N GLU A 208 -1.28 -6.59 -10.48
CA GLU A 208 -1.05 -5.17 -10.29
C GLU A 208 -2.30 -4.38 -10.71
N VAL A 209 -2.70 -3.44 -9.88
CA VAL A 209 -3.80 -2.50 -10.14
C VAL A 209 -3.23 -1.09 -10.17
N LEU A 210 -3.38 -0.42 -11.31
CA LEU A 210 -3.05 0.99 -11.50
C LEU A 210 -4.35 1.76 -11.38
N ALA A 211 -4.62 2.34 -10.20
CA ALA A 211 -5.96 2.77 -9.83
C ALA A 211 -6.44 4.06 -10.50
N ASP A 212 -5.55 4.78 -11.18
CA ASP A 212 -5.85 6.02 -11.90
C ASP A 212 -5.00 6.16 -13.17
N GLU A 213 -5.46 7.01 -14.10
CA GLU A 213 -4.78 7.22 -15.39
C GLU A 213 -3.37 7.81 -15.24
N ARG A 214 -3.15 8.66 -14.25
CA ARG A 214 -1.84 9.27 -13.99
C ARG A 214 -0.82 8.18 -13.63
N THR A 215 -1.20 7.25 -12.76
CA THR A 215 -0.39 6.09 -12.38
C THR A 215 -0.12 5.19 -13.58
N ALA A 216 -1.14 4.91 -14.41
CA ALA A 216 -0.98 4.10 -15.61
C ALA A 216 -0.01 4.75 -16.63
N ARG A 217 -0.12 6.05 -16.84
CA ARG A 217 0.80 6.80 -17.71
C ARG A 217 2.25 6.76 -17.21
N TRP A 218 2.48 6.93 -15.91
CA TRP A 218 3.82 6.84 -15.34
C TRP A 218 4.40 5.43 -15.47
N LYS A 219 3.61 4.42 -15.18
CA LYS A 219 4.04 3.02 -15.29
C LYS A 219 4.46 2.68 -16.72
N ALA A 220 3.72 3.12 -17.72
CA ALA A 220 4.02 2.87 -19.12
C ALA A 220 5.35 3.48 -19.59
N ARG A 221 5.84 4.51 -18.90
CA ARG A 221 7.05 5.27 -19.24
C ARG A 221 8.32 4.77 -18.56
N LEU A 222 8.28 3.72 -17.74
CA LEU A 222 9.44 3.25 -16.95
C LEU A 222 10.65 2.82 -17.79
N GLY A 223 10.47 2.53 -19.07
CA GLY A 223 11.55 2.20 -19.99
C GLY A 223 12.17 3.40 -20.74
N GLU A 224 11.65 4.62 -20.48
CA GLU A 224 12.17 5.82 -21.14
C GLU A 224 13.48 6.31 -20.49
N ASP A 225 14.21 7.19 -21.22
CA ASP A 225 15.40 7.85 -20.68
C ASP A 225 15.03 8.60 -19.39
N PRO A 226 15.78 8.39 -18.27
CA PRO A 226 15.54 9.09 -17.02
C PRO A 226 15.44 10.62 -17.13
N ALA A 227 16.11 11.23 -18.12
CA ALA A 227 16.01 12.66 -18.40
C ALA A 227 14.58 13.08 -18.82
N LEU A 228 13.82 12.18 -19.47
CA LEU A 228 12.42 12.44 -19.86
C LEU A 228 11.45 12.26 -18.68
N LEU A 229 11.84 11.44 -17.71
CA LEU A 229 11.06 11.19 -16.48
C LEU A 229 11.34 12.25 -15.40
N CYS A 230 12.42 13.02 -15.53
CA CYS A 230 12.80 14.07 -14.61
C CYS A 230 12.97 15.39 -15.37
N PRO A 231 11.92 16.23 -15.50
CA PRO A 231 11.95 17.47 -16.29
C PRO A 231 13.08 18.43 -15.90
N ARG A 232 13.52 18.43 -14.64
CA ARG A 232 14.66 19.24 -14.18
C ARG A 232 15.99 18.79 -14.78
N LEU A 233 16.16 17.48 -15.02
CA LEU A 233 17.35 16.96 -15.70
C LEU A 233 17.36 17.33 -17.19
N ALA A 234 16.19 17.30 -17.83
CA ALA A 234 16.05 17.72 -19.21
C ALA A 234 16.38 19.21 -19.39
N ALA A 235 15.97 20.07 -18.47
CA ALA A 235 16.27 21.49 -18.50
C ALA A 235 17.76 21.82 -18.18
N ALA A 236 18.45 20.94 -17.43
CA ALA A 236 19.85 21.12 -17.05
C ALA A 236 20.84 20.53 -18.05
N ARG A 237 20.40 19.76 -19.04
CA ARG A 237 21.28 19.26 -20.12
C ARG A 237 21.60 20.39 -21.09
N PRO A 238 22.88 20.73 -21.32
CA PRO A 238 23.25 21.60 -22.43
C PRO A 238 22.72 20.98 -23.73
N VAL A 239 22.08 21.80 -24.56
CA VAL A 239 21.65 21.37 -25.91
C VAL A 239 22.91 20.89 -26.62
N ALA A 240 23.04 19.57 -26.80
CA ALA A 240 24.11 18.99 -27.60
C ALA A 240 23.89 19.47 -29.04
N GLY A 241 24.69 20.45 -29.48
CA GLY A 241 24.62 20.90 -30.87
C GLY A 241 24.72 22.41 -31.11
N ALA A 242 25.31 23.20 -30.22
CA ALA A 242 25.75 24.54 -30.53
C ALA A 242 27.29 24.59 -30.60
N ALA A 243 27.81 24.04 -31.67
CA ALA A 243 29.17 24.27 -32.11
C ALA A 243 29.16 24.45 -33.66
#